data_d2e0da3f3caa09ba783c4c0c0db25cd0
#
_entry.id   d2e0da3f3caa09ba783c4c0c0db25cd0
#
_cell.length_a   1.000
_cell.length_b   1.000
_cell.length_c   1.000
_cell.angle_alpha   90.00
_cell.angle_beta   90.00
_cell.angle_gamma   90.00
#
_symmetry.space_group_name_H-M   'P 1'
#
loop_
_entity.id
_entity.type
_entity.pdbx_description
1 polymer ?
#
loop_
_entity_poly.entity_id
_entity_poly.type
_entity_poly.pdbx_seq_one_letter_code
_entity_poly.pdbx_strand_id
1 'polypeptide(L)'
;MSEQIGSASNGVMAGTPREVVVYGSAEGFTQEIVIGPHRLVADEPADMGGADEGPTPYDLLLAALGACTSMTVALYARRKSWPLQGVTARLRHSRIHAVDCAECETKEGRIDRIELNIEFAGQLSKEQQLKLLEIAKKCPVHRTLTSEVDIRTRAEWKMHAGSA
;
A
#
# COMPACT_ATOMS: atom_id res chain seq x y z
N MET A 1 -1.56 -44.20 -20.68
CA MET A 1 -1.26 -42.83 -21.19
C MET A 1 -2.10 -41.89 -20.37
N SER A 2 -1.47 -41.32 -19.32
CA SER A 2 -2.13 -40.41 -18.39
C SER A 2 -1.48 -39.05 -18.57
N GLU A 3 -2.21 -38.09 -19.13
CA GLU A 3 -1.78 -36.71 -19.24
C GLU A 3 -1.97 -36.00 -17.90
N GLN A 4 -0.86 -35.58 -17.30
CA GLN A 4 -0.84 -34.70 -16.14
C GLN A 4 -1.05 -33.26 -16.61
N ILE A 5 -2.19 -32.69 -16.23
CA ILE A 5 -2.49 -31.28 -16.43
C ILE A 5 -1.68 -30.49 -15.37
N GLY A 6 -0.62 -29.83 -15.82
CA GLY A 6 0.22 -28.99 -15.00
C GLY A 6 -0.54 -27.75 -14.49
N SER A 7 -0.64 -27.65 -13.18
CA SER A 7 -1.09 -26.46 -12.45
C SER A 7 -0.13 -25.31 -12.72
N ALA A 8 -0.56 -24.29 -13.46
CA ALA A 8 0.18 -23.05 -13.62
C ALA A 8 0.10 -22.26 -12.31
N SER A 9 1.10 -22.39 -11.46
CA SER A 9 1.33 -21.52 -10.32
C SER A 9 1.61 -20.11 -10.82
N ASN A 10 0.75 -19.16 -10.46
CA ASN A 10 0.95 -17.72 -10.64
C ASN A 10 2.18 -17.29 -9.84
N GLY A 11 3.35 -17.36 -10.46
CA GLY A 11 4.60 -16.86 -9.93
C GLY A 11 4.57 -15.34 -9.84
N VAL A 12 4.23 -14.80 -8.68
CA VAL A 12 4.74 -13.50 -8.26
C VAL A 12 6.24 -13.63 -8.30
N MET A 13 6.92 -12.83 -9.12
CA MET A 13 8.36 -12.76 -9.17
C MET A 13 8.87 -12.47 -7.77
N ALA A 14 9.29 -13.51 -7.06
CA ALA A 14 9.93 -13.41 -5.76
C ALA A 14 11.36 -12.88 -5.96
N GLY A 15 11.45 -11.57 -6.19
CA GLY A 15 12.70 -10.87 -5.95
C GLY A 15 13.05 -11.03 -4.47
N THR A 16 14.33 -11.14 -4.15
CA THR A 16 14.80 -11.11 -2.76
C THR A 16 14.07 -10.01 -2.00
N PRO A 17 13.41 -10.29 -0.87
CA PRO A 17 12.71 -9.27 -0.11
C PRO A 17 13.67 -8.11 0.18
N ARG A 18 13.31 -6.90 -0.24
CA ARG A 18 14.10 -5.72 0.07
C ARG A 18 13.83 -5.35 1.52
N GLU A 19 14.91 -5.16 2.26
CA GLU A 19 14.81 -4.59 3.59
C GLU A 19 14.43 -3.11 3.48
N VAL A 20 13.53 -2.67 4.33
CA VAL A 20 13.21 -1.26 4.57
C VAL A 20 13.79 -0.90 5.91
N VAL A 21 14.66 0.10 5.96
CA VAL A 21 15.27 0.57 7.19
C VAL A 21 14.76 1.99 7.45
N VAL A 22 14.29 2.23 8.67
CA VAL A 22 13.82 3.55 9.11
C VAL A 22 14.72 4.02 10.25
N TYR A 23 15.28 5.20 10.08
CA TYR A 23 16.09 5.87 11.09
C TYR A 23 15.32 7.05 11.67
N GLY A 24 15.05 6.99 12.96
CA GLY A 24 14.44 8.07 13.73
C GLY A 24 15.33 8.51 14.87
N SER A 25 15.16 9.77 15.32
CA SER A 25 15.78 10.27 16.52
C SER A 25 14.80 10.28 17.70
N ALA A 26 15.31 10.51 18.91
CA ALA A 26 14.46 10.74 20.08
C ALA A 26 13.87 12.17 20.09
N GLU A 27 14.35 13.02 19.19
CA GLU A 27 13.95 14.43 19.07
C GLU A 27 13.15 14.61 17.76
N GLY A 28 11.88 14.99 17.88
CA GLY A 28 10.99 15.21 16.73
C GLY A 28 10.44 13.93 16.11
N PHE A 29 9.75 14.08 14.98
CA PHE A 29 9.08 12.99 14.24
C PHE A 29 9.71 12.68 12.88
N THR A 30 10.67 13.48 12.42
CA THR A 30 11.33 13.28 11.13
C THR A 30 12.04 11.93 11.08
N GLN A 31 11.74 11.12 10.05
CA GLN A 31 12.28 9.80 9.85
C GLN A 31 12.97 9.70 8.48
N GLU A 32 14.20 9.19 8.43
CA GLU A 32 14.82 8.80 7.17
C GLU A 32 14.45 7.36 6.83
N ILE A 33 13.91 7.13 5.63
CA ILE A 33 13.54 5.80 5.14
C ILE A 33 14.48 5.41 4.01
N VAL A 34 15.12 4.24 4.13
CA VAL A 34 16.06 3.70 3.15
C VAL A 34 15.51 2.38 2.58
N ILE A 35 15.36 2.32 1.26
CA ILE A 35 14.84 1.15 0.54
C ILE A 35 15.78 0.85 -0.63
N GLY A 36 16.81 0.05 -0.41
CA GLY A 36 17.86 -0.15 -1.41
C GLY A 36 18.55 1.19 -1.78
N PRO A 37 18.52 1.63 -3.05
CA PRO A 37 19.11 2.92 -3.46
C PRO A 37 18.21 4.14 -3.19
N HIS A 38 16.96 3.94 -2.77
CA HIS A 38 15.97 5.00 -2.59
C HIS A 38 15.99 5.53 -1.16
N ARG A 39 15.88 6.85 -1.03
CA ARG A 39 15.74 7.54 0.25
C ARG A 39 14.47 8.38 0.22
N LEU A 40 13.73 8.35 1.31
CA LEU A 40 12.51 9.10 1.53
C LEU A 40 12.59 9.70 2.93
N VAL A 41 11.85 10.77 3.14
CA VAL A 41 11.64 11.35 4.47
C VAL A 41 10.16 11.17 4.81
N ALA A 42 9.88 10.81 6.06
CA ALA A 42 8.54 10.85 6.63
C ALA A 42 8.53 11.76 7.83
N ASP A 43 7.44 12.46 8.06
CA ASP A 43 7.28 13.35 9.23
C ASP A 43 5.79 13.46 9.59
N GLU A 44 5.50 14.16 10.67
CA GLU A 44 4.15 14.58 11.01
C GLU A 44 3.98 16.10 10.73
N PRO A 45 2.76 16.58 10.47
CA PRO A 45 2.50 18.01 10.30
C PRO A 45 2.78 18.80 11.59
N ALA A 46 2.99 20.10 11.44
CA ALA A 46 3.37 20.98 12.55
C ALA A 46 2.33 21.02 13.69
N ASP A 47 1.05 20.90 13.39
CA ASP A 47 -0.04 20.85 14.37
C ASP A 47 -0.06 19.53 15.18
N MET A 48 0.62 18.48 14.68
CA MET A 48 0.84 17.21 15.37
C MET A 48 2.23 17.17 16.07
N GLY A 49 3.01 18.25 16.00
CA GLY A 49 4.33 18.37 16.62
C GLY A 49 5.50 17.97 15.73
N GLY A 50 5.27 17.71 14.45
CA GLY A 50 6.29 17.49 13.43
C GLY A 50 6.84 18.78 12.85
N ALA A 51 7.72 18.65 11.85
CA ALA A 51 8.29 19.75 11.09
C ALA A 51 7.74 19.85 9.65
N ASP A 52 6.84 18.93 9.27
CA ASP A 52 6.25 18.83 7.92
C ASP A 52 7.31 18.69 6.80
N GLU A 53 8.41 17.98 7.11
CA GLU A 53 9.51 17.73 6.16
C GLU A 53 9.24 16.56 5.18
N GLY A 54 8.18 15.82 5.40
CA GLY A 54 7.80 14.68 4.56
C GLY A 54 6.35 14.25 4.74
N PRO A 55 5.86 13.32 3.92
CA PRO A 55 4.53 12.74 4.08
C PRO A 55 4.42 11.98 5.40
N THR A 56 3.20 11.95 5.95
CA THR A 56 2.91 11.15 7.15
C THR A 56 3.02 9.64 6.86
N PRO A 57 3.17 8.78 7.89
CA PRO A 57 3.15 7.34 7.70
C PRO A 57 1.87 6.83 7.02
N TYR A 58 0.72 7.45 7.29
CA TYR A 58 -0.53 7.12 6.61
C TYR A 58 -0.55 7.55 5.14
N ASP A 59 0.06 8.70 4.80
CA ASP A 59 0.21 9.11 3.39
C ASP A 59 1.06 8.11 2.61
N LEU A 60 2.13 7.59 3.21
CA LEU A 60 2.97 6.55 2.62
C LEU A 60 2.19 5.23 2.40
N LEU A 61 1.33 4.86 3.36
CA LEU A 61 0.46 3.69 3.22
C LEU A 61 -0.53 3.86 2.06
N LEU A 62 -1.17 5.03 1.97
CA LEU A 62 -2.09 5.37 0.88
C LEU A 62 -1.37 5.42 -0.47
N ALA A 63 -0.16 6.01 -0.51
CA ALA A 63 0.66 6.05 -1.71
C ALA A 63 1.06 4.65 -2.19
N ALA A 64 1.41 3.74 -1.28
CA ALA A 64 1.70 2.34 -1.59
C ALA A 64 0.48 1.63 -2.21
N LEU A 65 -0.70 1.81 -1.62
CA LEU A 65 -1.95 1.25 -2.16
C LEU A 65 -2.28 1.83 -3.53
N GLY A 66 -2.20 3.16 -3.70
CA GLY A 66 -2.49 3.84 -4.96
C GLY A 66 -1.55 3.42 -6.09
N ALA A 67 -0.23 3.40 -5.81
CA ALA A 67 0.79 2.98 -6.76
C ALA A 67 0.59 1.52 -7.18
N CYS A 68 0.40 0.61 -6.22
CA CYS A 68 0.18 -0.81 -6.50
C CYS A 68 -1.08 -1.03 -7.34
N THR A 69 -2.16 -0.32 -7.04
CA THR A 69 -3.42 -0.37 -7.80
C THR A 69 -3.21 0.09 -9.24
N SER A 70 -2.59 1.26 -9.43
CA SER A 70 -2.30 1.82 -10.75
C SER A 70 -1.43 0.87 -11.60
N MET A 71 -0.33 0.35 -11.02
CA MET A 71 0.55 -0.60 -11.68
C MET A 71 -0.18 -1.90 -12.08
N THR A 72 -1.05 -2.43 -11.22
CA THR A 72 -1.81 -3.65 -11.46
C THR A 72 -2.79 -3.48 -12.62
N VAL A 73 -3.51 -2.36 -12.64
CA VAL A 73 -4.45 -2.01 -13.71
C VAL A 73 -3.71 -1.81 -15.04
N ALA A 74 -2.62 -1.04 -15.03
CA ALA A 74 -1.81 -0.78 -16.22
C ALA A 74 -1.20 -2.07 -16.80
N LEU A 75 -0.72 -2.98 -15.94
CA LEU A 75 -0.20 -4.27 -16.36
C LEU A 75 -1.28 -5.13 -17.04
N TYR A 76 -2.48 -5.17 -16.45
CA TYR A 76 -3.60 -5.91 -17.02
C TYR A 76 -4.02 -5.35 -18.38
N ALA A 77 -4.20 -4.02 -18.49
CA ALA A 77 -4.58 -3.36 -19.73
C ALA A 77 -3.55 -3.63 -20.85
N ARG A 78 -2.24 -3.54 -20.54
CA ARG A 78 -1.16 -3.88 -21.47
C ARG A 78 -1.24 -5.33 -21.97
N ARG A 79 -1.46 -6.29 -21.08
CA ARG A 79 -1.61 -7.72 -21.45
C ARG A 79 -2.82 -7.99 -22.35
N LYS A 80 -3.85 -7.14 -22.26
CA LYS A 80 -5.06 -7.21 -23.08
C LYS A 80 -5.00 -6.33 -24.32
N SER A 81 -3.92 -5.59 -24.52
CA SER A 81 -3.80 -4.59 -25.59
C SER A 81 -4.94 -3.57 -25.57
N TRP A 82 -5.42 -3.20 -24.40
CA TRP A 82 -6.48 -2.20 -24.24
C TRP A 82 -5.89 -0.78 -24.28
N PRO A 83 -6.62 0.20 -24.87
CA PRO A 83 -6.11 1.55 -25.08
C PRO A 83 -6.17 2.42 -23.82
N LEU A 84 -5.70 1.89 -22.69
CA LEU A 84 -5.51 2.65 -21.47
C LEU A 84 -4.31 3.57 -21.62
N GLN A 85 -4.51 4.87 -21.37
CA GLN A 85 -3.48 5.90 -21.45
C GLN A 85 -2.96 6.33 -20.07
N GLY A 86 -3.82 6.25 -19.03
CA GLY A 86 -3.43 6.65 -17.69
C GLY A 86 -4.38 6.14 -16.62
N VAL A 87 -3.90 6.11 -15.39
CA VAL A 87 -4.65 5.78 -14.18
C VAL A 87 -4.34 6.83 -13.12
N THR A 88 -5.37 7.50 -12.63
CA THR A 88 -5.26 8.38 -11.47
C THR A 88 -5.98 7.74 -10.30
N ALA A 89 -5.28 7.55 -9.19
CA ALA A 89 -5.84 7.05 -7.93
C ALA A 89 -5.82 8.17 -6.90
N ARG A 90 -6.99 8.51 -6.33
CA ARG A 90 -7.13 9.45 -5.23
C ARG A 90 -7.59 8.69 -4.01
N LEU A 91 -6.81 8.80 -2.92
CA LEU A 91 -7.06 8.07 -1.70
C LEU A 91 -7.25 9.01 -0.53
N ARG A 92 -8.10 8.59 0.40
CA ARG A 92 -8.32 9.27 1.69
C ARG A 92 -8.43 8.22 2.79
N HIS A 93 -7.87 8.55 3.95
CA HIS A 93 -8.02 7.76 5.17
C HIS A 93 -8.90 8.52 6.16
N SER A 94 -9.75 7.80 6.87
CA SER A 94 -10.55 8.33 7.97
C SER A 94 -10.84 7.23 8.99
N ARG A 95 -11.11 7.62 10.23
CA ARG A 95 -11.61 6.70 11.26
C ARG A 95 -13.11 6.93 11.46
N ILE A 96 -13.88 5.88 11.25
CA ILE A 96 -15.33 5.90 11.38
C ILE A 96 -15.77 5.02 12.53
N HIS A 97 -17.02 5.19 13.01
CA HIS A 97 -17.61 4.22 13.92
C HIS A 97 -17.91 2.91 13.19
N ALA A 98 -17.66 1.79 13.85
CA ALA A 98 -17.86 0.46 13.28
C ALA A 98 -19.32 0.23 12.84
N VAL A 99 -20.29 0.80 13.53
CA VAL A 99 -21.72 0.76 13.18
C VAL A 99 -22.05 1.37 11.82
N ASP A 100 -21.21 2.32 11.33
CA ASP A 100 -21.39 2.98 10.04
C ASP A 100 -20.81 2.13 8.87
N CYS A 101 -20.32 0.94 9.15
CA CYS A 101 -19.83 0.00 8.15
C CYS A 101 -20.73 -1.23 8.09
N ALA A 102 -21.61 -1.29 7.07
CA ALA A 102 -22.55 -2.39 6.92
C ALA A 102 -21.87 -3.75 6.67
N GLU A 103 -20.75 -3.75 5.92
CA GLU A 103 -20.04 -4.95 5.47
C GLU A 103 -18.87 -5.35 6.40
N CYS A 104 -18.55 -4.55 7.46
CA CYS A 104 -17.45 -4.86 8.35
C CYS A 104 -17.85 -5.91 9.40
N GLU A 105 -16.90 -6.78 9.77
CA GLU A 105 -17.08 -7.78 10.82
C GLU A 105 -17.15 -7.12 12.20
N THR A 106 -16.28 -6.13 12.47
CA THR A 106 -16.27 -5.34 13.70
C THR A 106 -17.54 -4.49 13.77
N LYS A 107 -18.28 -4.62 14.88
CA LYS A 107 -19.55 -3.89 15.10
C LYS A 107 -19.48 -2.81 16.16
N GLU A 108 -18.42 -2.80 16.98
CA GLU A 108 -18.22 -1.84 18.07
C GLU A 108 -16.91 -1.08 17.93
N GLY A 109 -16.85 0.14 18.47
CA GLY A 109 -15.68 0.99 18.44
C GLY A 109 -15.49 1.73 17.11
N ARG A 110 -14.22 1.96 16.74
CA ARG A 110 -13.84 2.65 15.50
C ARG A 110 -13.00 1.75 14.62
N ILE A 111 -13.18 1.91 13.32
CA ILE A 111 -12.40 1.24 12.29
C ILE A 111 -11.78 2.25 11.34
N ASP A 112 -10.68 1.88 10.72
CA ASP A 112 -10.04 2.67 9.68
C ASP A 112 -10.75 2.43 8.35
N ARG A 113 -11.07 3.53 7.64
CA ARG A 113 -11.66 3.50 6.30
C ARG A 113 -10.70 4.13 5.32
N ILE A 114 -10.38 3.42 4.26
CA ILE A 114 -9.64 3.95 3.11
C ILE A 114 -10.60 4.04 1.93
N GLU A 115 -10.80 5.25 1.42
CA GLU A 115 -11.56 5.50 0.19
C GLU A 115 -10.58 5.61 -0.96
N LEU A 116 -10.81 4.84 -2.02
CA LEU A 116 -9.98 4.82 -3.24
C LEU A 116 -10.87 5.14 -4.43
N ASN A 117 -10.68 6.32 -5.02
CA ASN A 117 -11.32 6.76 -6.25
C ASN A 117 -10.35 6.63 -7.40
N ILE A 118 -10.75 5.90 -8.47
CA ILE A 118 -9.90 5.62 -9.62
C ILE A 118 -10.51 6.24 -10.87
N GLU A 119 -9.68 6.92 -11.63
CA GLU A 119 -10.00 7.50 -12.93
C GLU A 119 -9.11 6.84 -14.00
N PHE A 120 -9.75 6.35 -15.06
CA PHE A 120 -9.07 5.74 -16.20
C PHE A 120 -9.10 6.71 -17.38
N ALA A 121 -7.94 7.05 -17.92
CA ALA A 121 -7.80 7.82 -19.15
C ALA A 121 -7.58 6.87 -20.33
N GLY A 122 -8.20 7.16 -21.47
CA GLY A 122 -8.10 6.39 -22.71
C GLY A 122 -9.46 6.06 -23.33
N GLN A 123 -9.46 5.54 -24.56
CA GLN A 123 -10.68 5.16 -25.28
C GLN A 123 -11.15 3.77 -24.87
N LEU A 124 -11.62 3.63 -23.63
CA LEU A 124 -12.07 2.38 -23.04
C LEU A 124 -13.59 2.24 -23.16
N SER A 125 -14.05 1.06 -23.56
CA SER A 125 -15.48 0.74 -23.46
C SER A 125 -15.92 0.67 -22.00
N LYS A 126 -17.21 0.80 -21.74
CA LYS A 126 -17.78 0.66 -20.39
C LYS A 126 -17.47 -0.70 -19.75
N GLU A 127 -17.47 -1.76 -20.56
CA GLU A 127 -17.13 -3.12 -20.13
C GLU A 127 -15.65 -3.20 -19.71
N GLN A 128 -14.74 -2.59 -20.48
CA GLN A 128 -13.32 -2.52 -20.13
C GLN A 128 -13.10 -1.74 -18.85
N GLN A 129 -13.77 -0.59 -18.66
CA GLN A 129 -13.69 0.20 -17.43
C GLN A 129 -14.16 -0.59 -16.20
N LEU A 130 -15.29 -1.29 -16.28
CA LEU A 130 -15.80 -2.14 -15.20
C LEU A 130 -14.81 -3.27 -14.88
N LYS A 131 -14.21 -3.87 -15.92
CA LYS A 131 -13.21 -4.93 -15.72
C LYS A 131 -11.94 -4.40 -15.06
N LEU A 132 -11.46 -3.21 -15.45
CA LEU A 132 -10.31 -2.57 -14.80
C LEU A 132 -10.59 -2.25 -13.32
N LEU A 133 -11.82 -1.86 -12.98
CA LEU A 133 -12.22 -1.64 -11.60
C LEU A 133 -12.19 -2.93 -10.76
N GLU A 134 -12.61 -4.07 -11.33
CA GLU A 134 -12.45 -5.37 -10.67
C GLU A 134 -10.97 -5.74 -10.45
N ILE A 135 -10.13 -5.44 -11.45
CA ILE A 135 -8.68 -5.71 -11.37
C ILE A 135 -8.02 -4.83 -10.31
N ALA A 136 -8.44 -3.58 -10.19
CA ALA A 136 -7.95 -2.65 -9.17
C ALA A 136 -8.07 -3.24 -7.74
N LYS A 137 -9.20 -3.89 -7.44
CA LYS A 137 -9.45 -4.57 -6.16
C LYS A 137 -8.55 -5.81 -5.91
N LYS A 138 -7.83 -6.28 -6.93
CA LYS A 138 -6.95 -7.46 -6.85
C LYS A 138 -5.47 -7.09 -6.69
N CYS A 139 -5.14 -5.80 -6.50
CA CYS A 139 -3.76 -5.42 -6.31
C CYS A 139 -3.19 -6.04 -5.02
N PRO A 140 -1.92 -6.46 -4.99
CA PRO A 140 -1.31 -7.13 -3.84
C PRO A 140 -1.45 -6.35 -2.54
N VAL A 141 -1.19 -5.03 -2.54
CA VAL A 141 -1.31 -4.20 -1.33
C VAL A 141 -2.77 -4.15 -0.84
N HIS A 142 -3.75 -4.01 -1.72
CA HIS A 142 -5.17 -4.07 -1.33
C HIS A 142 -5.49 -5.40 -0.65
N ARG A 143 -5.02 -6.51 -1.20
CA ARG A 143 -5.23 -7.83 -0.60
C ARG A 143 -4.58 -7.96 0.78
N THR A 144 -3.37 -7.43 0.96
CA THR A 144 -2.69 -7.41 2.26
C THR A 144 -3.50 -6.60 3.28
N LEU A 145 -4.00 -5.42 2.91
CA LEU A 145 -4.77 -4.55 3.81
C LEU A 145 -6.16 -5.10 4.18
N THR A 146 -6.69 -6.03 3.39
CA THR A 146 -8.01 -6.66 3.62
C THR A 146 -7.93 -8.10 4.11
N SER A 147 -6.74 -8.58 4.45
CA SER A 147 -6.50 -9.91 4.99
C SER A 147 -5.82 -9.82 6.36
N GLU A 148 -5.75 -10.96 7.05
CA GLU A 148 -4.97 -11.07 8.27
C GLU A 148 -3.47 -10.88 7.98
N VAL A 149 -2.78 -10.09 8.82
CA VAL A 149 -1.35 -9.82 8.73
C VAL A 149 -0.67 -10.19 10.05
N ASP A 150 0.29 -11.12 10.01
CA ASP A 150 1.13 -11.48 11.17
C ASP A 150 2.33 -10.53 11.25
N ILE A 151 2.30 -9.60 12.21
CA ILE A 151 3.38 -8.65 12.49
C ILE A 151 4.16 -9.11 13.71
N ARG A 152 5.44 -9.47 13.50
CA ARG A 152 6.32 -9.93 14.59
C ARG A 152 7.38 -8.88 14.92
N THR A 153 7.31 -8.38 16.14
CA THR A 153 8.27 -7.38 16.65
C THR A 153 9.33 -8.04 17.51
N ARG A 154 10.61 -7.69 17.28
CA ARG A 154 11.76 -8.09 18.09
C ARG A 154 12.55 -6.83 18.44
N ALA A 155 13.15 -6.77 19.63
CA ALA A 155 13.99 -5.67 20.09
C ALA A 155 15.42 -6.13 20.33
N GLU A 156 16.38 -5.32 19.90
CA GLU A 156 17.79 -5.45 20.23
C GLU A 156 18.25 -4.20 20.98
N TRP A 157 19.00 -4.40 22.06
CA TRP A 157 19.49 -3.32 22.91
C TRP A 157 20.95 -3.04 22.62
N LYS A 158 21.25 -1.89 22.06
CA LYS A 158 22.64 -1.41 21.93
C LYS A 158 23.00 -0.61 23.17
N MET A 159 23.79 -1.19 24.06
CA MET A 159 24.42 -0.40 25.15
C MET A 159 25.52 0.46 24.54
N HIS A 160 25.39 1.79 24.62
CA HIS A 160 26.56 2.62 24.40
C HIS A 160 27.45 2.45 25.62
N ALA A 161 28.69 1.94 25.40
CA ALA A 161 29.71 1.98 26.44
C ALA A 161 29.93 3.46 26.79
N GLY A 162 29.48 3.85 27.97
CA GLY A 162 29.73 5.20 28.48
C GLY A 162 31.25 5.42 28.52
N SER A 163 31.71 6.47 27.89
CA SER A 163 33.06 6.99 28.10
C SER A 163 33.15 7.41 29.57
N ALA A 164 33.95 6.65 30.33
CA ALA A 164 34.35 7.00 31.67
C ALA A 164 35.28 8.20 31.64
#